data_d0da97c921a20ba2e8e4ff0bc06bfc09
#
_entry.id   d0da97c921a20ba2e8e4ff0bc06bfc09
#
_cell.length_a   1.000
_cell.length_b   1.000
_cell.length_c   1.000
_cell.angle_alpha   90.00
_cell.angle_beta   90.00
_cell.angle_gamma   90.00
#
_symmetry.space_group_name_H-M   'P 1'
#
loop_
_entity.id
_entity.type
_entity.pdbx_description
1 polymer ?
#
loop_
_entity_poly.entity_id
_entity_poly.type
_entity_poly.pdbx_seq_one_letter_code
_entity_poly.pdbx_strand_id
1 'polypeptide(L)'
;MGIRQSSLAQARAVIDPRPLFRVAVFGFADRLQRLAEIVLRHTRHNRYRYVLAEHRGFGDFEIALIDMTVREGPLIASTLGRLPRSGAVVKVGRRDDDLRGRDDLLKSAFTMHLVGTLNRFVDENRVPGIDPGQARCALERAAGAALHGPLVSQKERPRVLIVDDSAAIRSSLAMTLQRIGLDSLAVASAPAAREALRSEAFDLVLVDVAMPGEDGFGLARSIKRGPRSSRPPVVILSGRSSPLDLVRGALAGCDGYLVKPVMLPSLRDTLWRLLRKKAGASPAGLELIP
;
A
#
# COMPACT_ATOMS: atom_id res chain seq x y z
N MET A 1 45.10 -5.16 -30.43
CA MET A 1 44.07 -4.20 -29.99
C MET A 1 42.74 -4.95 -29.86
N GLY A 2 42.48 -5.49 -28.69
CA GLY A 2 41.30 -6.33 -28.44
C GLY A 2 41.08 -6.40 -26.95
N ILE A 3 40.36 -5.44 -26.36
CA ILE A 3 39.97 -5.48 -24.95
C ILE A 3 38.58 -4.89 -24.81
N ARG A 4 37.71 -5.68 -24.10
CA ARG A 4 36.47 -5.27 -23.43
C ARG A 4 35.16 -5.31 -24.25
N GLN A 5 34.72 -6.51 -24.53
CA GLN A 5 33.27 -6.79 -24.75
C GLN A 5 32.67 -7.78 -23.73
N SER A 6 33.30 -7.99 -22.57
CA SER A 6 32.90 -9.05 -21.64
C SER A 6 32.23 -8.59 -20.36
N SER A 7 31.76 -7.32 -20.25
CA SER A 7 31.22 -6.80 -18.98
C SER A 7 29.71 -6.50 -18.98
N LEU A 8 29.01 -6.60 -20.08
CA LEU A 8 27.55 -6.31 -20.16
C LEU A 8 26.65 -7.54 -20.11
N ALA A 9 27.24 -8.73 -20.05
CA ALA A 9 26.49 -10.00 -20.09
C ALA A 9 26.15 -10.58 -18.69
N GLN A 10 26.65 -10.01 -17.59
CA GLN A 10 26.55 -10.61 -16.25
C GLN A 10 25.44 -10.08 -15.33
N ALA A 11 24.60 -9.16 -15.76
CA ALA A 11 23.50 -8.62 -14.95
C ALA A 11 22.12 -8.99 -15.48
N ARG A 12 21.93 -10.15 -16.15
CA ARG A 12 20.60 -10.72 -16.33
C ARG A 12 20.20 -11.37 -15.02
N ALA A 13 19.63 -10.60 -14.10
CA ALA A 13 18.87 -11.14 -12.99
C ALA A 13 17.84 -12.11 -13.59
N VAL A 14 17.96 -13.39 -13.27
CA VAL A 14 17.01 -14.42 -13.65
C VAL A 14 15.68 -14.04 -13.03
N ILE A 15 14.77 -13.48 -13.82
CA ILE A 15 13.43 -13.13 -13.35
C ILE A 15 12.71 -14.44 -13.09
N ASP A 16 12.34 -14.66 -11.85
CA ASP A 16 11.55 -15.82 -11.44
C ASP A 16 10.15 -15.70 -12.09
N PRO A 17 9.76 -16.62 -12.98
CA PRO A 17 8.50 -16.51 -13.75
C PRO A 17 7.25 -16.80 -12.91
N ARG A 18 7.40 -17.24 -11.65
CA ARG A 18 6.26 -17.61 -10.81
C ARG A 18 5.43 -16.38 -10.39
N PRO A 19 4.08 -16.48 -10.36
CA PRO A 19 3.22 -15.42 -9.85
C PRO A 19 3.63 -15.00 -8.44
N LEU A 20 3.68 -13.69 -8.20
CA LEU A 20 4.04 -13.08 -6.93
C LEU A 20 2.79 -12.63 -6.18
N PHE A 21 2.72 -12.94 -4.89
CA PHE A 21 1.67 -12.48 -3.98
C PHE A 21 2.27 -11.76 -2.78
N ARG A 22 1.75 -10.59 -2.48
CA ARG A 22 2.10 -9.83 -1.28
C ARG A 22 1.19 -10.26 -0.14
N VAL A 23 1.78 -10.58 0.99
CA VAL A 23 1.09 -11.07 2.18
C VAL A 23 1.19 -10.02 3.28
N ALA A 24 0.08 -9.43 3.69
CA ALA A 24 0.02 -8.55 4.84
C ALA A 24 -0.31 -9.35 6.11
N VAL A 25 0.28 -8.98 7.24
CA VAL A 25 0.04 -9.62 8.54
C VAL A 25 -0.60 -8.62 9.51
N PHE A 26 -1.65 -9.06 10.21
CA PHE A 26 -2.43 -8.23 11.14
C PHE A 26 -2.50 -8.89 12.51
N GLY A 27 -2.13 -8.15 13.56
CA GLY A 27 -2.18 -8.62 14.94
C GLY A 27 -1.07 -9.60 15.33
N PHE A 28 -0.10 -9.87 14.47
CA PHE A 28 1.01 -10.78 14.76
C PHE A 28 2.01 -10.14 15.71
N ALA A 29 2.42 -10.90 16.74
CA ALA A 29 3.58 -10.54 17.53
C ALA A 29 4.86 -10.62 16.67
N ASP A 30 5.89 -9.83 17.00
CA ASP A 30 7.15 -9.73 16.23
C ASP A 30 7.78 -11.09 15.91
N ARG A 31 7.73 -12.01 16.87
CA ARG A 31 8.27 -13.38 16.68
C ARG A 31 7.54 -14.12 15.56
N LEU A 32 6.21 -14.05 15.52
CA LEU A 32 5.41 -14.74 14.52
C LEU A 32 5.53 -14.08 13.16
N GLN A 33 5.67 -12.76 13.13
CA GLN A 33 5.93 -12.01 11.89
C GLN A 33 7.29 -12.38 11.29
N ARG A 34 8.35 -12.47 12.10
CA ARG A 34 9.68 -12.93 11.64
C ARG A 34 9.63 -14.38 11.12
N LEU A 35 8.88 -15.25 11.78
CA LEU A 35 8.69 -16.63 11.30
C LEU A 35 8.00 -16.67 9.94
N ALA A 36 6.94 -15.85 9.75
CA ALA A 36 6.29 -15.71 8.45
C ALA A 36 7.28 -15.28 7.37
N GLU A 37 8.09 -14.24 7.65
CA GLU A 37 9.10 -13.76 6.72
C GLU A 37 10.11 -14.83 6.31
N ILE A 38 10.64 -15.57 7.29
CA ILE A 38 11.59 -16.67 7.05
C ILE A 38 10.95 -17.74 6.18
N VAL A 39 9.74 -18.19 6.52
CA VAL A 39 9.04 -19.25 5.76
C VAL A 39 8.76 -18.81 4.33
N LEU A 40 8.28 -17.58 4.13
CA LEU A 40 7.95 -17.04 2.81
C LEU A 40 9.19 -16.83 1.93
N ARG A 41 10.33 -16.46 2.50
CA ARG A 41 11.63 -16.38 1.78
C ARG A 41 12.13 -17.71 1.26
N HIS A 42 11.78 -18.82 1.91
CA HIS A 42 12.28 -20.15 1.57
C HIS A 42 11.35 -20.94 0.62
N THR A 43 10.51 -20.25 -0.14
CA THR A 43 9.55 -20.86 -1.09
C THR A 43 10.12 -21.15 -2.49
N ARG A 44 11.42 -21.45 -2.64
CA ARG A 44 12.09 -21.61 -3.95
C ARG A 44 11.45 -22.69 -4.83
N HIS A 45 10.94 -23.76 -4.25
CA HIS A 45 10.32 -24.89 -4.96
C HIS A 45 8.78 -24.82 -5.00
N ASN A 46 8.20 -23.72 -4.50
CA ASN A 46 6.77 -23.54 -4.53
C ASN A 46 6.31 -22.99 -5.89
N ARG A 47 5.08 -23.32 -6.31
CA ARG A 47 4.48 -22.82 -7.58
C ARG A 47 4.18 -21.33 -7.57
N TYR A 48 4.08 -20.72 -6.40
CA TYR A 48 3.87 -19.29 -6.19
C TYR A 48 5.00 -18.68 -5.39
N ARG A 49 5.20 -17.38 -5.56
CA ARG A 49 6.10 -16.58 -4.73
C ARG A 49 5.28 -15.78 -3.73
N TYR A 50 5.74 -15.73 -2.49
CA TYR A 50 5.13 -14.95 -1.44
C TYR A 50 6.16 -14.00 -0.84
N VAL A 51 5.77 -12.76 -0.61
CA VAL A 51 6.58 -11.76 0.10
C VAL A 51 5.71 -11.05 1.12
N LEU A 52 6.28 -10.66 2.26
CA LEU A 52 5.56 -9.79 3.17
C LEU A 52 5.35 -8.43 2.51
N ALA A 53 4.14 -7.91 2.62
CA ALA A 53 3.82 -6.57 2.16
C ALA A 53 4.54 -5.55 3.05
N GLU A 54 5.32 -4.66 2.45
CA GLU A 54 6.00 -3.57 3.15
C GLU A 54 4.99 -2.57 3.73
N HIS A 55 3.86 -2.42 3.03
CA HIS A 55 2.76 -1.54 3.41
C HIS A 55 1.48 -2.36 3.61
N ARG A 56 0.66 -1.92 4.56
CA ARG A 56 -0.62 -2.57 4.87
C ARG A 56 -1.82 -1.78 4.32
N GLY A 57 -1.59 -0.94 3.31
CA GLY A 57 -2.63 -0.18 2.63
C GLY A 57 -3.51 -1.07 1.75
N PHE A 58 -4.76 -0.62 1.51
CA PHE A 58 -5.67 -1.34 0.61
C PHE A 58 -5.15 -1.35 -0.82
N GLY A 59 -4.98 -2.56 -1.35
CA GLY A 59 -4.38 -2.79 -2.66
C GLY A 59 -2.86 -2.96 -2.63
N ASP A 60 -2.23 -2.95 -1.46
CA ASP A 60 -0.80 -3.20 -1.29
C ASP A 60 -0.50 -4.69 -1.03
N PHE A 61 -1.53 -5.53 -0.88
CA PHE A 61 -1.42 -6.96 -0.66
C PHE A 61 -2.56 -7.72 -1.35
N GLU A 62 -2.30 -8.96 -1.70
CA GLU A 62 -3.26 -9.91 -2.27
C GLU A 62 -3.81 -10.88 -1.22
N ILE A 63 -3.09 -11.07 -0.11
CA ILE A 63 -3.49 -11.97 0.98
C ILE A 63 -3.28 -11.29 2.33
N ALA A 64 -4.27 -11.40 3.22
CA ALA A 64 -4.21 -10.92 4.60
C ALA A 64 -4.15 -12.11 5.57
N LEU A 65 -3.08 -12.25 6.34
CA LEU A 65 -3.02 -13.15 7.49
C LEU A 65 -3.47 -12.41 8.74
N ILE A 66 -4.49 -12.90 9.42
CA ILE A 66 -5.07 -12.22 10.59
C ILE A 66 -4.99 -13.12 11.81
N ASP A 67 -4.34 -12.63 12.86
CA ASP A 67 -4.29 -13.31 14.15
C ASP A 67 -5.64 -13.21 14.86
N MET A 68 -6.38 -14.32 14.90
CA MET A 68 -7.69 -14.41 15.54
C MET A 68 -7.62 -14.49 17.07
N THR A 69 -6.43 -14.63 17.64
CA THR A 69 -6.25 -14.71 19.11
C THR A 69 -6.08 -13.35 19.77
N VAL A 70 -5.87 -12.30 18.98
CA VAL A 70 -5.86 -10.91 19.48
C VAL A 70 -7.29 -10.36 19.48
N ARG A 71 -7.56 -9.42 20.40
CA ARG A 71 -8.91 -8.86 20.61
C ARG A 71 -9.52 -8.26 19.34
N GLU A 72 -8.70 -7.64 18.50
CA GLU A 72 -9.12 -6.98 17.27
C GLU A 72 -9.22 -7.94 16.06
N GLY A 73 -8.66 -9.13 16.14
CA GLY A 73 -8.59 -10.07 15.03
C GLY A 73 -9.92 -10.36 14.34
N PRO A 74 -10.98 -10.73 15.07
CA PRO A 74 -12.29 -11.00 14.48
C PRO A 74 -12.89 -9.78 13.76
N LEU A 75 -12.71 -8.57 14.31
CA LEU A 75 -13.18 -7.33 13.69
C LEU A 75 -12.43 -7.04 12.38
N ILE A 76 -11.11 -7.20 12.38
CA ILE A 76 -10.26 -7.02 11.19
C ILE A 76 -10.68 -8.01 10.11
N ALA A 77 -10.84 -9.29 10.45
CA ALA A 77 -11.24 -10.34 9.52
C ALA A 77 -12.60 -10.05 8.88
N SER A 78 -13.60 -9.69 9.69
CA SER A 78 -14.95 -9.39 9.20
C SER A 78 -14.98 -8.14 8.33
N THR A 79 -14.17 -7.14 8.63
CA THR A 79 -14.11 -5.89 7.86
C THR A 79 -13.39 -6.09 6.53
N LEU A 80 -12.21 -6.72 6.55
CA LEU A 80 -11.49 -7.03 5.32
C LEU A 80 -12.30 -7.95 4.39
N GLY A 81 -12.98 -8.95 4.92
CA GLY A 81 -13.81 -9.85 4.13
C GLY A 81 -15.01 -9.20 3.43
N ARG A 82 -15.42 -7.99 3.85
CA ARG A 82 -16.52 -7.22 3.22
C ARG A 82 -16.04 -6.23 2.16
N LEU A 83 -14.74 -5.99 2.06
CA LEU A 83 -14.20 -4.99 1.14
C LEU A 83 -13.90 -5.60 -0.23
N PRO A 84 -14.42 -5.03 -1.33
CA PRO A 84 -14.34 -5.63 -2.66
C PRO A 84 -12.92 -5.70 -3.26
N ARG A 85 -11.89 -5.23 -2.56
CA ARG A 85 -10.48 -5.23 -3.00
C ARG A 85 -9.49 -5.63 -1.90
N SER A 86 -9.96 -6.32 -0.89
CA SER A 86 -9.15 -6.65 0.30
C SER A 86 -8.29 -7.91 0.15
N GLY A 87 -8.26 -8.54 -1.01
CA GLY A 87 -7.53 -9.81 -1.16
C GLY A 87 -8.18 -10.97 -0.38
N ALA A 88 -7.53 -12.12 -0.38
CA ALA A 88 -7.97 -13.27 0.39
C ALA A 88 -7.65 -13.08 1.88
N VAL A 89 -8.60 -13.39 2.76
CA VAL A 89 -8.44 -13.30 4.21
C VAL A 89 -8.19 -14.68 4.78
N VAL A 90 -7.04 -14.88 5.41
CA VAL A 90 -6.63 -16.13 6.07
C VAL A 90 -6.61 -15.92 7.59
N LYS A 91 -7.46 -16.64 8.30
CA LYS A 91 -7.58 -16.57 9.76
C LYS A 91 -6.55 -17.47 10.41
N VAL A 92 -5.70 -16.91 11.26
CA VAL A 92 -4.67 -17.63 12.00
C VAL A 92 -5.02 -17.66 13.48
N GLY A 93 -5.23 -18.85 14.05
CA GLY A 93 -5.71 -18.95 15.42
C GLY A 93 -5.42 -20.27 16.11
N ARG A 94 -6.27 -20.61 17.06
CA ARG A 94 -6.19 -21.86 17.87
C ARG A 94 -7.40 -22.76 17.69
N ARG A 95 -8.41 -22.31 16.92
CA ARG A 95 -9.68 -23.03 16.79
C ARG A 95 -9.57 -24.08 15.71
N ASP A 96 -9.84 -25.31 16.07
CA ASP A 96 -9.95 -26.47 15.20
C ASP A 96 -11.29 -27.19 15.51
N ASP A 97 -12.35 -26.41 15.80
CA ASP A 97 -13.65 -26.91 16.24
C ASP A 97 -14.73 -26.48 15.23
N ASP A 98 -15.38 -27.46 14.63
CA ASP A 98 -16.43 -27.25 13.63
C ASP A 98 -17.69 -26.55 14.19
N LEU A 99 -17.92 -26.62 15.52
CA LEU A 99 -19.10 -26.01 16.19
C LEU A 99 -18.93 -24.49 16.43
N ARG A 100 -17.69 -23.99 16.51
CA ARG A 100 -17.39 -22.58 16.80
C ARG A 100 -16.69 -21.85 15.65
N GLY A 101 -16.57 -22.51 14.50
CA GLY A 101 -15.83 -22.03 13.34
C GLY A 101 -14.34 -22.32 13.46
N ARG A 102 -13.81 -22.88 12.39
CA ARG A 102 -12.39 -23.29 12.26
C ARG A 102 -11.55 -22.10 11.80
N ASP A 103 -10.35 -21.97 12.38
CA ASP A 103 -9.33 -21.09 11.84
C ASP A 103 -8.65 -21.73 10.62
N ASP A 104 -8.32 -20.95 9.61
CA ASP A 104 -7.75 -21.47 8.36
C ASP A 104 -6.34 -22.02 8.53
N LEU A 105 -5.61 -21.50 9.52
CA LEU A 105 -4.27 -21.91 9.88
C LEU A 105 -4.10 -21.91 11.41
N LEU A 106 -3.69 -23.03 11.96
CA LEU A 106 -3.43 -23.12 13.40
C LEU A 106 -2.06 -22.52 13.74
N LYS A 107 -1.99 -21.74 14.81
CA LYS A 107 -0.73 -21.15 15.32
C LYS A 107 0.30 -22.23 15.68
N SER A 108 -0.12 -23.37 16.20
CA SER A 108 0.74 -24.50 16.53
C SER A 108 1.42 -25.12 15.32
N ALA A 109 0.80 -25.03 14.15
CA ALA A 109 1.29 -25.61 12.90
C ALA A 109 1.68 -24.53 11.87
N PHE A 110 1.86 -23.27 12.31
CA PHE A 110 2.03 -22.12 11.46
C PHE A 110 3.16 -22.30 10.42
N THR A 111 4.36 -22.63 10.87
CA THR A 111 5.53 -22.78 9.98
C THR A 111 5.42 -23.93 9.00
N MET A 112 4.77 -25.02 9.40
CA MET A 112 4.62 -26.21 8.56
C MET A 112 3.53 -26.05 7.49
N HIS A 113 2.44 -25.39 7.83
CA HIS A 113 1.27 -25.34 6.97
C HIS A 113 1.04 -23.98 6.28
N LEU A 114 1.81 -22.92 6.62
CA LEU A 114 1.63 -21.58 6.07
C LEU A 114 1.58 -21.59 4.54
N VAL A 115 2.61 -22.11 3.88
CA VAL A 115 2.73 -22.10 2.41
C VAL A 115 1.62 -22.95 1.77
N GLY A 116 1.32 -24.12 2.32
CA GLY A 116 0.24 -24.97 1.84
C GLY A 116 -1.13 -24.31 1.95
N THR A 117 -1.39 -23.61 3.06
CA THR A 117 -2.61 -22.83 3.26
C THR A 117 -2.71 -21.69 2.25
N LEU A 118 -1.63 -20.91 2.05
CA LEU A 118 -1.60 -19.83 1.07
C LEU A 118 -1.85 -20.34 -0.36
N ASN A 119 -1.21 -21.46 -0.75
CA ASN A 119 -1.44 -22.08 -2.07
C ASN A 119 -2.90 -22.45 -2.26
N ARG A 120 -3.51 -23.10 -1.27
CA ARG A 120 -4.93 -23.45 -1.30
C ARG A 120 -5.82 -22.22 -1.46
N PHE A 121 -5.58 -21.17 -0.68
CA PHE A 121 -6.35 -19.93 -0.76
C PHE A 121 -6.21 -19.22 -2.12
N VAL A 122 -5.02 -19.21 -2.72
CA VAL A 122 -4.81 -18.66 -4.06
C VAL A 122 -5.63 -19.43 -5.09
N ASP A 123 -5.63 -20.77 -5.02
CA ASP A 123 -6.36 -21.60 -5.98
C ASP A 123 -7.87 -21.48 -5.83
N GLU A 124 -8.39 -21.61 -4.60
CA GLU A 124 -9.82 -21.61 -4.30
C GLU A 124 -10.46 -20.24 -4.58
N ASN A 125 -9.78 -19.15 -4.22
CA ASN A 125 -10.30 -17.80 -4.39
C ASN A 125 -9.91 -17.14 -5.70
N ARG A 126 -9.16 -17.84 -6.59
CA ARG A 126 -8.63 -17.30 -7.86
C ARG A 126 -7.97 -15.92 -7.66
N VAL A 127 -7.19 -15.79 -6.60
CA VAL A 127 -6.53 -14.53 -6.27
C VAL A 127 -5.60 -14.16 -7.43
N PRO A 128 -5.78 -12.98 -8.07
CA PRO A 128 -4.89 -12.56 -9.15
C PRO A 128 -3.51 -12.25 -8.59
N GLY A 129 -2.52 -13.02 -8.99
CA GLY A 129 -1.11 -12.73 -8.68
C GLY A 129 -0.58 -11.60 -9.57
N ILE A 130 0.50 -10.99 -9.12
CA ILE A 130 1.24 -10.03 -9.95
C ILE A 130 1.98 -10.83 -11.03
N ASP A 131 1.58 -10.63 -12.28
CA ASP A 131 2.25 -11.25 -13.44
C ASP A 131 3.68 -10.69 -13.57
N PRO A 132 4.71 -11.56 -13.54
CA PRO A 132 6.10 -11.15 -13.73
C PRO A 132 6.34 -10.40 -15.05
N GLY A 133 5.58 -10.73 -16.10
CA GLY A 133 5.62 -10.05 -17.39
C GLY A 133 5.09 -8.61 -17.31
N GLN A 134 4.04 -8.37 -16.55
CA GLN A 134 3.51 -7.02 -16.32
C GLN A 134 4.45 -6.17 -15.47
N ALA A 135 5.09 -6.77 -14.45
CA ALA A 135 6.11 -6.10 -13.65
C ALA A 135 7.33 -5.71 -14.51
N ARG A 136 7.76 -6.59 -15.42
CA ARG A 136 8.85 -6.32 -16.38
C ARG A 136 8.48 -5.22 -17.38
N CYS A 137 7.30 -5.27 -17.96
CA CYS A 137 6.83 -4.27 -18.90
C CYS A 137 6.67 -2.89 -18.26
N ALA A 138 6.38 -2.83 -16.95
CA ALA A 138 6.38 -1.60 -16.17
C ALA A 138 7.81 -1.09 -15.91
N LEU A 139 8.76 -2.00 -15.62
CA LEU A 139 10.17 -1.66 -15.38
C LEU A 139 10.90 -1.27 -16.69
N GLU A 140 10.67 -1.99 -17.80
CA GLU A 140 11.24 -1.69 -19.12
C GLU A 140 10.66 -0.40 -19.71
N ARG A 141 9.38 -0.11 -19.48
CA ARG A 141 8.77 1.18 -19.82
C ARG A 141 9.35 2.33 -18.99
N ALA A 142 9.64 2.11 -17.71
CA ALA A 142 10.30 3.10 -16.87
C ALA A 142 11.77 3.33 -17.31
N ALA A 143 12.48 2.28 -17.72
CA ALA A 143 13.87 2.38 -18.21
C ALA A 143 13.96 2.94 -19.65
N GLY A 144 12.98 2.62 -20.52
CA GLY A 144 12.91 3.15 -21.89
C GLY A 144 12.52 4.62 -21.97
N ALA A 145 11.73 5.12 -21.01
CA ALA A 145 11.34 6.52 -20.92
C ALA A 145 12.50 7.45 -20.52
N ALA A 146 13.55 6.89 -19.88
CA ALA A 146 14.74 7.66 -19.49
C ALA A 146 15.66 8.05 -20.67
N LEU A 147 15.44 7.51 -21.87
CA LEU A 147 16.34 7.72 -23.02
C LEU A 147 15.79 8.61 -24.14
N HIS A 148 14.53 9.01 -24.11
CA HIS A 148 13.92 9.89 -25.12
C HIS A 148 12.98 10.87 -24.46
N GLY A 149 13.51 12.04 -24.05
CA GLY A 149 12.70 13.14 -23.55
C GLY A 149 11.91 13.82 -24.68
N PRO A 150 10.58 13.90 -24.60
CA PRO A 150 9.85 14.85 -25.41
C PRO A 150 9.75 16.21 -24.70
N LEU A 151 9.79 17.25 -25.50
CA LEU A 151 9.62 18.66 -25.16
C LEU A 151 8.49 18.87 -24.15
N VAL A 152 8.84 19.49 -23.03
CA VAL A 152 8.00 19.80 -21.88
C VAL A 152 6.81 20.66 -22.32
N SER A 153 5.64 20.06 -22.42
CA SER A 153 4.39 20.77 -22.19
C SER A 153 4.36 21.15 -20.71
N GLN A 154 4.11 22.40 -20.38
CA GLN A 154 3.94 22.89 -19.01
C GLN A 154 2.71 22.21 -18.36
N LYS A 155 2.86 21.00 -17.91
CA LYS A 155 1.85 20.31 -17.11
C LYS A 155 2.05 20.78 -15.68
N GLU A 156 1.05 21.44 -15.14
CA GLU A 156 1.03 21.87 -13.74
C GLU A 156 1.45 20.70 -12.83
N ARG A 157 2.33 20.99 -11.86
CA ARG A 157 2.79 19.97 -10.91
C ARG A 157 1.61 19.45 -10.11
N PRO A 158 1.50 18.12 -9.88
CA PRO A 158 0.41 17.60 -9.05
C PRO A 158 0.41 18.26 -7.68
N ARG A 159 -0.77 18.64 -7.21
CA ARG A 159 -0.96 19.42 -6.00
C ARG A 159 -1.51 18.58 -4.86
N VAL A 160 -0.82 18.58 -3.72
CA VAL A 160 -1.12 17.76 -2.54
C VAL A 160 -1.56 18.67 -1.38
N LEU A 161 -2.72 18.35 -0.77
CA LEU A 161 -3.15 18.99 0.47
C LEU A 161 -2.59 18.18 1.66
N ILE A 162 -1.86 18.83 2.57
CA ILE A 162 -1.36 18.27 3.82
C ILE A 162 -2.22 18.78 4.96
N VAL A 163 -2.78 17.87 5.75
CA VAL A 163 -3.61 18.20 6.92
C VAL A 163 -3.01 17.51 8.15
N ASP A 164 -2.41 18.28 9.03
CA ASP A 164 -1.72 17.80 10.23
C ASP A 164 -1.66 18.97 11.24
N ASP A 165 -1.92 18.75 12.52
CA ASP A 165 -1.90 19.80 13.53
C ASP A 165 -0.47 20.23 13.92
N SER A 166 0.53 19.37 13.70
CA SER A 166 1.94 19.64 13.96
C SER A 166 2.60 20.47 12.86
N ALA A 167 3.00 21.69 13.17
CA ALA A 167 3.72 22.57 12.23
C ALA A 167 5.03 21.93 11.71
N ALA A 168 5.73 21.18 12.57
CA ALA A 168 6.97 20.50 12.20
C ALA A 168 6.73 19.40 11.16
N ILE A 169 5.67 18.62 11.32
CA ILE A 169 5.31 17.55 10.37
C ILE A 169 4.85 18.18 9.05
N ARG A 170 4.02 19.22 9.08
CA ARG A 170 3.59 19.94 7.87
C ARG A 170 4.79 20.45 7.07
N SER A 171 5.75 21.12 7.74
CA SER A 171 6.96 21.65 7.09
C SER A 171 7.84 20.54 6.50
N SER A 172 8.05 19.45 7.25
CA SER A 172 8.82 18.30 6.79
C SER A 172 8.21 17.64 5.56
N LEU A 173 6.89 17.42 5.57
CA LEU A 173 6.17 16.83 4.44
C LEU A 173 6.20 17.77 3.23
N ALA A 174 5.97 19.07 3.41
CA ALA A 174 6.00 20.04 2.32
C ALA A 174 7.38 20.08 1.63
N MET A 175 8.47 20.11 2.40
CA MET A 175 9.83 20.03 1.84
C MET A 175 10.08 18.71 1.11
N THR A 176 9.57 17.61 1.66
CA THR A 176 9.73 16.29 1.04
C THR A 176 8.96 16.22 -0.29
N LEU A 177 7.73 16.72 -0.34
CA LEU A 177 6.92 16.76 -1.55
C LEU A 177 7.56 17.64 -2.63
N GLN A 178 8.06 18.81 -2.25
CA GLN A 178 8.78 19.71 -3.16
C GLN A 178 10.02 19.04 -3.78
N ARG A 179 10.79 18.27 -2.98
CA ARG A 179 11.96 17.53 -3.48
C ARG A 179 11.62 16.47 -4.52
N ILE A 180 10.42 15.90 -4.46
CA ILE A 180 9.94 14.91 -5.42
C ILE A 180 9.05 15.51 -6.52
N GLY A 181 9.06 16.84 -6.66
CA GLY A 181 8.39 17.54 -7.77
C GLY A 181 6.89 17.73 -7.61
N LEU A 182 6.37 17.69 -6.39
CA LEU A 182 4.96 17.91 -6.07
C LEU A 182 4.77 19.26 -5.36
N ASP A 183 3.73 20.00 -5.73
CA ASP A 183 3.31 21.21 -5.02
C ASP A 183 2.41 20.84 -3.84
N SER A 184 2.45 21.62 -2.77
CA SER A 184 1.63 21.33 -1.59
C SER A 184 1.07 22.59 -0.93
N LEU A 185 -0.15 22.46 -0.41
CA LEU A 185 -0.72 23.35 0.57
C LEU A 185 -0.82 22.62 1.91
N ALA A 186 -0.39 23.27 2.99
CA ALA A 186 -0.40 22.65 4.33
C ALA A 186 -1.34 23.42 5.25
N VAL A 187 -2.28 22.73 5.88
CA VAL A 187 -3.27 23.28 6.81
C VAL A 187 -3.28 22.53 8.13
N ALA A 188 -3.69 23.20 9.22
CA ALA A 188 -3.55 22.68 10.58
C ALA A 188 -4.81 21.97 11.10
N SER A 189 -5.91 21.92 10.37
CA SER A 189 -7.18 21.41 10.89
C SER A 189 -8.14 20.94 9.78
N ALA A 190 -9.11 20.10 10.16
CA ALA A 190 -10.15 19.65 9.26
C ALA A 190 -11.04 20.77 8.69
N PRO A 191 -11.45 21.80 9.47
CA PRO A 191 -12.16 22.96 8.91
C PRO A 191 -11.35 23.69 7.83
N ALA A 192 -10.05 23.96 8.08
CA ALA A 192 -9.17 24.60 7.12
C ALA A 192 -8.97 23.75 5.85
N ALA A 193 -8.91 22.41 6.00
CA ALA A 193 -8.84 21.50 4.87
C ALA A 193 -10.11 21.54 4.01
N ARG A 194 -11.29 21.61 4.62
CA ARG A 194 -12.55 21.77 3.86
C ARG A 194 -12.63 23.07 3.10
N GLU A 195 -12.15 24.15 3.67
CA GLU A 195 -12.10 25.45 3.00
C GLU A 195 -11.15 25.41 1.79
N ALA A 196 -9.95 24.87 1.99
CA ALA A 196 -9.00 24.66 0.89
C ALA A 196 -9.60 23.81 -0.24
N LEU A 197 -10.31 22.72 0.09
CA LEU A 197 -10.95 21.83 -0.89
C LEU A 197 -12.15 22.44 -1.61
N ARG A 198 -12.75 23.54 -1.07
CA ARG A 198 -13.80 24.30 -1.78
C ARG A 198 -13.20 25.31 -2.74
N SER A 199 -12.09 25.94 -2.35
CA SER A 199 -11.46 27.02 -3.12
C SER A 199 -10.53 26.51 -4.22
N GLU A 200 -9.94 25.31 -4.05
CA GLU A 200 -8.89 24.82 -4.94
C GLU A 200 -9.02 23.33 -5.21
N ALA A 201 -8.51 22.89 -6.36
CA ALA A 201 -8.43 21.49 -6.71
C ALA A 201 -7.11 20.87 -6.22
N PHE A 202 -7.20 19.66 -5.66
CA PHE A 202 -6.04 18.87 -5.23
C PHE A 202 -6.04 17.50 -5.91
N ASP A 203 -4.85 17.02 -6.21
CA ASP A 203 -4.65 15.71 -6.80
C ASP A 203 -4.59 14.59 -5.76
N LEU A 204 -4.25 14.94 -4.51
CA LEU A 204 -4.18 14.01 -3.39
C LEU A 204 -4.28 14.78 -2.06
N VAL A 205 -4.78 14.10 -1.01
CA VAL A 205 -4.83 14.64 0.35
C VAL A 205 -4.10 13.71 1.30
N LEU A 206 -3.16 14.23 2.08
CA LEU A 206 -2.52 13.58 3.22
C LEU A 206 -3.19 14.06 4.49
N VAL A 207 -3.71 13.16 5.33
CA VAL A 207 -4.47 13.52 6.53
C VAL A 207 -3.92 12.82 7.75
N ASP A 208 -3.52 13.57 8.76
CA ASP A 208 -3.22 13.01 10.08
C ASP A 208 -4.48 12.49 10.77
N VAL A 209 -4.36 11.34 11.47
CA VAL A 209 -5.46 10.78 12.28
C VAL A 209 -5.70 11.60 13.54
N ALA A 210 -4.62 11.97 14.23
CA ALA A 210 -4.67 12.49 15.58
C ALA A 210 -4.71 14.02 15.62
N MET A 211 -5.79 14.61 15.13
CA MET A 211 -5.98 16.07 15.18
C MET A 211 -6.98 16.48 16.27
N PRO A 212 -6.79 17.64 16.93
CA PRO A 212 -7.78 18.19 17.85
C PRO A 212 -9.14 18.44 17.19
N GLY A 213 -10.22 18.09 17.89
CA GLY A 213 -11.58 18.31 17.44
C GLY A 213 -12.11 17.21 16.56
N GLU A 214 -11.84 17.22 15.28
CA GLU A 214 -12.27 16.17 14.33
C GLU A 214 -11.12 15.26 13.96
N ASP A 215 -11.32 13.95 14.09
CA ASP A 215 -10.33 12.96 13.69
C ASP A 215 -10.16 12.90 12.16
N GLY A 216 -8.96 12.51 11.70
CA GLY A 216 -8.64 12.43 10.28
C GLY A 216 -9.52 11.46 9.51
N PHE A 217 -10.08 10.44 10.16
CA PHE A 217 -11.02 9.51 9.53
C PHE A 217 -12.38 10.18 9.23
N GLY A 218 -12.83 11.09 10.11
CA GLY A 218 -14.02 11.90 9.88
C GLY A 218 -13.86 12.79 8.65
N LEU A 219 -12.75 13.51 8.56
CA LEU A 219 -12.41 14.33 7.39
C LEU A 219 -12.32 13.48 6.12
N ALA A 220 -11.60 12.37 6.14
CA ALA A 220 -11.47 11.46 5.01
C ALA A 220 -12.84 10.98 4.51
N ARG A 221 -13.71 10.58 5.42
CA ARG A 221 -15.09 10.15 5.12
C ARG A 221 -15.90 11.27 4.47
N SER A 222 -15.75 12.51 4.95
CA SER A 222 -16.44 13.67 4.37
C SER A 222 -15.97 13.95 2.93
N ILE A 223 -14.66 13.89 2.65
CA ILE A 223 -14.08 14.03 1.31
C ILE A 223 -14.62 12.94 0.38
N LYS A 224 -14.71 11.70 0.87
CA LYS A 224 -15.16 10.55 0.07
C LYS A 224 -16.67 10.52 -0.20
N ARG A 225 -17.47 11.30 0.51
CA ARG A 225 -18.91 11.50 0.23
C ARG A 225 -19.19 12.49 -0.89
N GLY A 226 -18.24 13.36 -1.27
CA GLY A 226 -18.38 14.31 -2.36
C GLY A 226 -18.62 13.67 -3.75
N PRO A 227 -18.85 14.42 -4.81
CA PRO A 227 -19.04 13.90 -6.17
C PRO A 227 -17.81 13.12 -6.66
N ARG A 228 -18.00 12.01 -7.36
CA ARG A 228 -16.89 11.14 -7.82
C ARG A 228 -15.86 11.85 -8.68
N SER A 229 -16.28 12.80 -9.50
CA SER A 229 -15.43 13.55 -10.43
C SER A 229 -14.42 14.46 -9.74
N SER A 230 -14.71 14.92 -8.52
CA SER A 230 -13.89 15.88 -7.76
C SER A 230 -13.20 15.30 -6.53
N ARG A 231 -13.30 13.96 -6.30
CA ARG A 231 -12.72 13.31 -5.11
C ARG A 231 -11.22 13.10 -5.29
N PRO A 232 -10.35 13.81 -4.56
CA PRO A 232 -8.95 13.43 -4.50
C PRO A 232 -8.78 12.08 -3.77
N PRO A 233 -7.76 11.29 -4.11
CA PRO A 233 -7.28 10.21 -3.26
C PRO A 233 -6.91 10.74 -1.88
N VAL A 234 -7.26 9.98 -0.83
CA VAL A 234 -6.97 10.33 0.55
C VAL A 234 -6.04 9.29 1.16
N VAL A 235 -4.90 9.76 1.69
CA VAL A 235 -3.93 8.95 2.41
C VAL A 235 -3.93 9.37 3.87
N ILE A 236 -4.15 8.41 4.75
CA ILE A 236 -4.07 8.61 6.19
C ILE A 236 -2.63 8.53 6.67
N LEU A 237 -2.23 9.46 7.51
CA LEU A 237 -0.98 9.45 8.26
C LEU A 237 -1.29 9.11 9.72
N SER A 238 -0.65 8.09 10.30
CA SER A 238 -0.93 7.71 11.69
C SER A 238 0.36 7.42 12.46
N GLY A 239 0.46 7.94 13.69
CA GLY A 239 1.51 7.58 14.62
C GLY A 239 1.35 6.19 15.25
N ARG A 240 0.23 5.53 15.00
CA ARG A 240 -0.07 4.20 15.51
C ARG A 240 -0.21 3.22 14.35
N SER A 241 0.53 2.14 14.40
CA SER A 241 0.38 0.99 13.49
C SER A 241 -0.72 0.04 13.98
N SER A 242 -1.72 0.56 14.70
CA SER A 242 -2.81 -0.26 15.21
C SER A 242 -3.58 -0.88 14.04
N PRO A 243 -3.81 -2.19 14.06
CA PRO A 243 -4.65 -2.86 13.06
C PRO A 243 -6.05 -2.24 12.96
N LEU A 244 -6.57 -1.70 14.07
CA LEU A 244 -7.87 -1.01 14.12
C LEU A 244 -7.87 0.30 13.31
N ASP A 245 -6.78 1.04 13.32
CA ASP A 245 -6.70 2.29 12.56
C ASP A 245 -6.67 2.02 11.05
N LEU A 246 -6.07 0.92 10.62
CA LEU A 246 -6.15 0.44 9.24
C LEU A 246 -7.59 0.12 8.84
N VAL A 247 -8.33 -0.57 9.71
CA VAL A 247 -9.75 -0.88 9.49
C VAL A 247 -10.60 0.38 9.44
N ARG A 248 -10.35 1.34 10.35
CA ARG A 248 -11.03 2.65 10.34
C ARG A 248 -10.75 3.43 9.06
N GLY A 249 -9.50 3.43 8.58
CA GLY A 249 -9.12 4.02 7.31
C GLY A 249 -9.89 3.43 6.13
N ALA A 250 -10.01 2.11 6.10
CA ALA A 250 -10.79 1.40 5.10
C ALA A 250 -12.27 1.77 5.12
N LEU A 251 -12.88 1.77 6.31
CA LEU A 251 -14.29 2.15 6.50
C LEU A 251 -14.53 3.64 6.17
N ALA A 252 -13.52 4.48 6.33
CA ALA A 252 -13.56 5.88 5.90
C ALA A 252 -13.40 6.05 4.37
N GLY A 253 -13.08 4.98 3.64
CA GLY A 253 -12.88 4.99 2.20
C GLY A 253 -11.54 5.55 1.76
N CYS A 254 -10.52 5.54 2.62
CA CYS A 254 -9.16 6.01 2.28
C CYS A 254 -8.52 5.16 1.19
N ASP A 255 -7.69 5.78 0.36
CA ASP A 255 -6.98 5.11 -0.74
C ASP A 255 -5.57 4.64 -0.35
N GLY A 256 -5.05 5.13 0.76
CA GLY A 256 -3.76 4.75 1.31
C GLY A 256 -3.64 5.03 2.80
N TYR A 257 -2.62 4.40 3.40
CA TYR A 257 -2.30 4.53 4.83
C TYR A 257 -0.78 4.51 4.99
N LEU A 258 -0.23 5.47 5.72
CA LEU A 258 1.19 5.55 6.04
C LEU A 258 1.40 5.70 7.54
N VAL A 259 2.37 4.98 8.07
CA VAL A 259 2.74 5.04 9.50
C VAL A 259 3.82 6.09 9.69
N LYS A 260 3.65 6.97 10.69
CA LYS A 260 4.69 7.93 11.12
C LYS A 260 5.77 7.21 11.95
N PRO A 261 7.06 7.51 11.78
CA PRO A 261 7.62 8.49 10.85
C PRO A 261 7.49 8.04 9.39
N VAL A 262 7.02 8.97 8.54
CA VAL A 262 6.78 8.66 7.13
C VAL A 262 8.11 8.58 6.40
N MET A 263 8.47 7.39 5.98
CA MET A 263 9.70 7.14 5.21
C MET A 263 9.54 7.58 3.76
N LEU A 264 10.56 8.23 3.20
CA LEU A 264 10.51 8.75 1.82
C LEU A 264 10.15 7.70 0.76
N PRO A 265 10.72 6.48 0.77
CA PRO A 265 10.34 5.46 -0.21
C PRO A 265 8.83 5.12 -0.15
N SER A 266 8.31 4.89 1.05
CA SER A 266 6.89 4.56 1.28
C SER A 266 5.95 5.68 0.86
N LEU A 267 6.30 6.92 1.17
CA LEU A 267 5.55 8.11 0.75
C LEU A 267 5.52 8.20 -0.76
N ARG A 268 6.69 8.17 -1.40
CA ARG A 268 6.84 8.26 -2.85
C ARG A 268 6.01 7.19 -3.57
N ASP A 269 6.16 5.93 -3.20
CA ASP A 269 5.48 4.82 -3.87
C ASP A 269 3.96 4.90 -3.72
N THR A 270 3.46 5.30 -2.54
CA THR A 270 2.04 5.50 -2.30
C THR A 270 1.48 6.66 -3.14
N LEU A 271 2.17 7.81 -3.17
CA LEU A 271 1.74 8.98 -3.92
C LEU A 271 1.71 8.69 -5.43
N TRP A 272 2.78 8.13 -5.99
CA TRP A 272 2.85 7.82 -7.42
C TRP A 272 1.81 6.80 -7.85
N ARG A 273 1.55 5.78 -7.06
CA ARG A 273 0.50 4.81 -7.32
C ARG A 273 -0.88 5.47 -7.41
N LEU A 274 -1.19 6.39 -6.50
CA LEU A 274 -2.51 7.03 -6.43
C LEU A 274 -2.69 8.11 -7.51
N LEU A 275 -1.66 8.91 -7.77
CA LEU A 275 -1.68 9.94 -8.81
C LEU A 275 -1.84 9.34 -10.20
N ARG A 276 -1.13 8.24 -10.51
CA ARG A 276 -1.30 7.51 -11.78
C ARG A 276 -2.72 6.98 -11.95
N LYS A 277 -3.30 6.43 -10.89
CA LYS A 277 -4.67 5.90 -10.92
C LYS A 277 -5.71 7.01 -11.18
N LYS A 278 -5.52 8.21 -10.62
CA LYS A 278 -6.41 9.37 -10.83
C LYS A 278 -6.32 9.88 -12.26
N ALA A 279 -5.12 9.92 -12.84
CA ALA A 279 -4.90 10.44 -14.18
C ALA A 279 -5.56 9.59 -15.29
N GLY A 280 -6.15 8.42 -14.98
CA GLY A 280 -6.74 7.51 -15.98
C GLY A 280 -5.72 7.07 -17.03
N ALA A 281 -4.44 7.36 -16.82
CA ALA A 281 -3.43 7.41 -17.83
C ALA A 281 -2.61 6.11 -17.85
N SER A 282 -2.47 5.62 -19.03
CA SER A 282 -1.26 4.99 -19.52
C SER A 282 0.00 5.68 -18.96
N PRO A 283 1.07 4.96 -18.66
CA PRO A 283 2.21 5.42 -17.84
C PRO A 283 3.18 6.40 -18.54
N ALA A 284 2.71 7.21 -19.46
CA ALA A 284 3.56 8.06 -20.30
C ALA A 284 3.52 9.54 -19.91
N GLY A 285 3.85 9.90 -18.67
CA GLY A 285 3.86 11.33 -18.36
C GLY A 285 4.31 11.79 -16.99
N LEU A 286 4.88 10.94 -16.17
CA LEU A 286 5.42 11.35 -14.88
C LEU A 286 6.87 10.81 -14.77
N GLU A 287 7.81 11.57 -15.33
CA GLU A 287 9.24 11.28 -15.23
C GLU A 287 9.75 11.58 -13.83
N LEU A 288 10.56 10.65 -13.32
CA LEU A 288 11.39 10.83 -12.14
C LEU A 288 12.43 11.90 -12.44
N ILE A 289 12.40 12.99 -11.70
CA ILE A 289 13.57 13.86 -11.56
C ILE A 289 14.54 13.15 -10.60
N PRO A 290 15.82 13.05 -10.94
CA PRO A 290 16.85 12.27 -10.23
C PRO A 290 17.06 12.72 -8.79
#